data_814a612850954e61ba88b25ad5379e38
#
_entry.id   814a612850954e61ba88b25ad5379e38
#
_cell.length_a   1.000
_cell.length_b   1.000
_cell.length_c   1.000
_cell.angle_alpha   90.00
_cell.angle_beta   90.00
_cell.angle_gamma   90.00
#
_symmetry.space_group_name_H-M   'P 1'
#
loop_
_entity.id
_entity.type
_entity.pdbx_description
1 polymer ?
#
loop_
_entity_poly.entity_id
_entity_poly.type
_entity_poly.pdbx_seq_one_letter_code
_entity_poly.pdbx_strand_id
1 'polypeptide(L)'
;MSLDTEKKYLILEKAKDMIIADGYSKLSISKLTSELDISKGSFYTYFPSKDEMLGEILDEYTVNIKSFIENLEKNSNSVEEYLNNYIDTVTDLSDEDLKLELTIVNLRSNYEILNEKNYFKIKEIGRILILGIENTLKKYLTNIKVQEKDLIRCSKIIFSITEVFTMMETVDFERNKFTVKSIEEMKKIIRSQEMKKNLEFIKNSIKKIIY
;
A
#
# COMPACT_ATOMS: atom_id res chain seq x y z
N MET A 1 16.32 -21.16 -5.32
CA MET A 1 14.85 -21.21 -5.38
C MET A 1 14.47 -22.47 -6.12
N SER A 2 13.47 -23.25 -5.70
CA SER A 2 13.01 -24.40 -6.49
C SER A 2 12.27 -23.91 -7.73
N LEU A 3 12.24 -24.72 -8.82
CA LEU A 3 11.48 -24.43 -10.06
C LEU A 3 10.00 -24.12 -9.76
N ASP A 4 9.46 -24.74 -8.73
CA ASP A 4 8.08 -24.57 -8.28
C ASP A 4 7.85 -23.20 -7.62
N THR A 5 8.77 -22.76 -6.78
CA THR A 5 8.74 -21.43 -6.16
C THR A 5 8.88 -20.31 -7.19
N GLU A 6 9.74 -20.53 -8.19
CA GLU A 6 9.96 -19.58 -9.29
C GLU A 6 8.71 -19.39 -10.15
N LYS A 7 8.03 -20.47 -10.53
CA LYS A 7 6.78 -20.38 -11.30
C LYS A 7 5.65 -19.69 -10.52
N LYS A 8 5.52 -20.02 -9.23
CA LYS A 8 4.54 -19.38 -8.36
C LYS A 8 4.79 -17.87 -8.29
N TYR A 9 6.04 -17.46 -8.10
CA TYR A 9 6.46 -16.05 -8.09
C TYR A 9 6.13 -15.36 -9.41
N LEU A 10 6.44 -15.97 -10.57
CA LEU A 10 6.13 -15.38 -11.89
C LEU A 10 4.62 -15.16 -12.09
N ILE A 11 3.77 -16.06 -11.59
CA ILE A 11 2.32 -15.89 -11.65
C ILE A 11 1.87 -14.68 -10.82
N LEU A 12 2.40 -14.51 -9.60
CA LEU A 12 2.05 -13.38 -8.72
C LEU A 12 2.53 -12.06 -9.33
N GLU A 13 3.77 -12.01 -9.84
CA GLU A 13 4.32 -10.80 -10.48
C GLU A 13 3.51 -10.39 -11.71
N LYS A 14 3.16 -11.35 -12.57
CA LYS A 14 2.34 -11.08 -13.75
C LYS A 14 0.92 -10.62 -13.38
N ALA A 15 0.36 -11.20 -12.32
CA ALA A 15 -0.94 -10.78 -11.81
C ALA A 15 -0.90 -9.33 -11.30
N LYS A 16 0.14 -8.93 -10.58
CA LYS A 16 0.36 -7.53 -10.14
C LYS A 16 0.43 -6.59 -11.34
N ASP A 17 1.21 -6.91 -12.38
CA ASP A 17 1.30 -6.12 -13.63
C ASP A 17 -0.08 -5.93 -14.29
N MET A 18 -0.86 -7.01 -14.40
CA MET A 18 -2.19 -6.97 -15.02
C MET A 18 -3.19 -6.16 -14.17
N ILE A 19 -3.10 -6.22 -12.84
CA ILE A 19 -3.95 -5.42 -11.94
C ILE A 19 -3.63 -3.94 -12.11
N ILE A 20 -2.35 -3.57 -12.19
CA ILE A 20 -1.91 -2.19 -12.38
C ILE A 20 -2.39 -1.65 -13.74
N ALA A 21 -2.20 -2.43 -14.81
CA ALA A 21 -2.53 -1.99 -16.16
C ALA A 21 -4.05 -1.87 -16.42
N ASP A 22 -4.80 -2.89 -16.02
CA ASP A 22 -6.20 -3.08 -16.46
C ASP A 22 -7.21 -3.09 -15.30
N GLY A 23 -6.76 -3.26 -14.06
CA GLY A 23 -7.60 -3.46 -12.88
C GLY A 23 -7.94 -4.94 -12.61
N TYR A 24 -8.20 -5.26 -11.32
CA TYR A 24 -8.51 -6.61 -10.89
C TYR A 24 -9.76 -7.22 -11.54
N SER A 25 -10.77 -6.40 -11.85
CA SER A 25 -12.00 -6.85 -12.53
C SER A 25 -11.72 -7.50 -13.90
N LYS A 26 -10.72 -7.02 -14.62
CA LYS A 26 -10.34 -7.51 -15.94
C LYS A 26 -9.30 -8.64 -15.90
N LEU A 27 -8.72 -8.91 -14.75
CA LEU A 27 -7.82 -10.03 -14.58
C LEU A 27 -8.60 -11.34 -14.69
N SER A 28 -8.25 -12.18 -15.66
CA SER A 28 -8.77 -13.54 -15.81
C SER A 28 -7.65 -14.57 -15.82
N ILE A 29 -7.89 -15.75 -15.24
CA ILE A 29 -6.93 -16.86 -15.25
C ILE A 29 -6.53 -17.23 -16.69
N SER A 30 -7.47 -17.18 -17.63
CA SER A 30 -7.19 -17.47 -19.04
C SER A 30 -6.19 -16.49 -19.65
N LYS A 31 -6.37 -15.17 -19.42
CA LYS A 31 -5.46 -14.14 -19.91
C LYS A 31 -4.10 -14.27 -19.24
N LEU A 32 -4.06 -14.44 -17.90
CA LEU A 32 -2.85 -14.57 -17.12
C LEU A 32 -2.00 -15.76 -17.58
N THR A 33 -2.61 -16.94 -17.74
CA THR A 33 -1.91 -18.15 -18.19
C THR A 33 -1.43 -18.07 -19.62
N SER A 34 -2.21 -17.42 -20.50
CA SER A 34 -1.80 -17.17 -21.88
C SER A 34 -0.58 -16.26 -21.99
N GLU A 35 -0.53 -15.18 -21.17
CA GLU A 35 0.61 -14.25 -21.17
C GLU A 35 1.88 -14.84 -20.55
N LEU A 36 1.76 -15.91 -19.77
CA LEU A 36 2.89 -16.66 -19.18
C LEU A 36 3.26 -17.92 -19.96
N ASP A 37 2.56 -18.22 -21.04
CA ASP A 37 2.70 -19.46 -21.81
C ASP A 37 2.61 -20.73 -20.94
N ILE A 38 1.66 -20.75 -20.01
CA ILE A 38 1.37 -21.90 -19.15
C ILE A 38 -0.07 -22.40 -19.30
N SER A 39 -0.33 -23.65 -18.96
CA SER A 39 -1.69 -24.19 -18.95
C SER A 39 -2.49 -23.67 -17.73
N LYS A 40 -3.83 -23.61 -17.86
CA LYS A 40 -4.70 -23.36 -16.69
C LYS A 40 -4.50 -24.39 -15.58
N GLY A 41 -4.26 -25.67 -15.93
CA GLY A 41 -3.93 -26.70 -14.97
C GLY A 41 -2.69 -26.37 -14.16
N SER A 42 -1.65 -25.81 -14.79
CA SER A 42 -0.47 -25.32 -14.10
C SER A 42 -0.78 -24.20 -13.09
N PHE A 43 -1.65 -23.25 -13.44
CA PHE A 43 -2.11 -22.23 -12.49
C PHE A 43 -2.80 -22.87 -11.27
N TYR A 44 -3.73 -23.80 -11.49
CA TYR A 44 -4.49 -24.44 -10.42
C TYR A 44 -3.63 -25.37 -9.52
N THR A 45 -2.41 -25.69 -9.94
CA THR A 45 -1.46 -26.37 -9.07
C THR A 45 -0.97 -25.47 -7.94
N TYR A 46 -0.89 -24.14 -8.18
CA TYR A 46 -0.40 -23.15 -7.21
C TYR A 46 -1.53 -22.44 -6.47
N PHE A 47 -2.62 -22.13 -7.16
CA PHE A 47 -3.70 -21.32 -6.61
C PHE A 47 -5.06 -21.94 -6.91
N PRO A 48 -5.86 -22.30 -5.89
CA PRO A 48 -7.20 -22.85 -6.08
C PRO A 48 -8.15 -21.91 -6.83
N SER A 49 -7.91 -20.61 -6.74
CA SER A 49 -8.72 -19.58 -7.40
C SER A 49 -7.93 -18.28 -7.62
N LYS A 50 -8.51 -17.37 -8.42
CA LYS A 50 -8.02 -16.00 -8.58
C LYS A 50 -8.01 -15.25 -7.23
N ASP A 51 -9.00 -15.48 -6.39
CA ASP A 51 -9.12 -14.83 -5.09
C ASP A 51 -8.09 -15.33 -4.08
N GLU A 52 -7.73 -16.61 -4.11
CA GLU A 52 -6.64 -17.15 -3.27
C GLU A 52 -5.28 -16.61 -3.73
N MET A 53 -5.05 -16.50 -5.04
CA MET A 53 -3.86 -15.84 -5.57
C MET A 53 -3.77 -14.37 -5.09
N LEU A 54 -4.88 -13.63 -5.17
CA LEU A 54 -4.93 -12.26 -4.63
C LEU A 54 -4.67 -12.23 -3.13
N GLY A 55 -5.21 -13.21 -2.40
CA GLY A 55 -4.98 -13.36 -0.96
C GLY A 55 -3.50 -13.47 -0.61
N GLU A 56 -2.69 -14.15 -1.41
CA GLU A 56 -1.24 -14.24 -1.20
C GLU A 56 -0.51 -12.91 -1.49
N ILE A 57 -0.93 -12.16 -2.52
CA ILE A 57 -0.41 -10.80 -2.77
C ILE A 57 -0.68 -9.89 -1.57
N LEU A 58 -1.87 -9.98 -0.96
CA LEU A 58 -2.23 -9.20 0.22
C LEU A 58 -1.45 -9.65 1.47
N ASP A 59 -1.14 -10.93 1.60
CA ASP A 59 -0.32 -11.45 2.69
C ASP A 59 1.14 -10.96 2.57
N GLU A 60 1.71 -10.97 1.36
CA GLU A 60 3.02 -10.39 1.05
C GLU A 60 3.07 -8.91 1.47
N TYR A 61 2.08 -8.12 1.05
CA TYR A 61 1.99 -6.71 1.42
C TYR A 61 1.86 -6.51 2.94
N THR A 62 1.07 -7.34 3.60
CA THR A 62 0.92 -7.29 5.07
C THR A 62 2.25 -7.53 5.80
N VAL A 63 3.06 -8.46 5.31
CA VAL A 63 4.39 -8.73 5.86
C VAL A 63 5.31 -7.53 5.67
N ASN A 64 5.32 -6.93 4.46
CA ASN A 64 6.14 -5.75 4.17
C ASN A 64 5.75 -4.56 5.04
N ILE A 65 4.45 -4.29 5.22
CA ILE A 65 3.95 -3.22 6.09
C ILE A 65 4.37 -3.43 7.56
N LYS A 66 4.28 -4.66 8.08
CA LYS A 66 4.75 -4.94 9.45
C LYS A 66 6.24 -4.67 9.60
N SER A 67 7.05 -5.17 8.67
CA SER A 67 8.50 -4.93 8.66
C SER A 67 8.83 -3.44 8.54
N PHE A 68 8.08 -2.71 7.73
CA PHE A 68 8.20 -1.26 7.59
C PHE A 68 7.95 -0.53 8.92
N ILE A 69 6.84 -0.84 9.62
CA ILE A 69 6.51 -0.24 10.91
C ILE A 69 7.61 -0.55 11.96
N GLU A 70 8.05 -1.81 12.05
CA GLU A 70 9.13 -2.21 12.95
C GLU A 70 10.44 -1.43 12.68
N ASN A 71 10.78 -1.24 11.40
CA ASN A 71 11.94 -0.45 11.01
C ASN A 71 11.79 1.04 11.38
N LEU A 72 10.63 1.63 11.17
CA LEU A 72 10.33 3.00 11.58
C LEU A 72 10.48 3.17 13.10
N GLU A 73 9.87 2.28 13.88
CA GLU A 73 9.93 2.31 15.35
C GLU A 73 11.36 2.17 15.89
N LYS A 74 12.16 1.32 15.25
CA LYS A 74 13.56 1.08 15.64
C LYS A 74 14.48 2.24 15.29
N ASN A 75 14.24 2.91 14.15
CA ASN A 75 15.14 3.93 13.61
C ASN A 75 14.66 5.36 13.89
N SER A 76 13.62 5.55 14.71
CA SER A 76 13.11 6.88 15.07
C SER A 76 13.25 7.14 16.58
N ASN A 77 13.83 8.29 16.92
CA ASN A 77 14.07 8.72 18.30
C ASN A 77 13.04 9.74 18.79
N SER A 78 12.10 10.15 17.93
CA SER A 78 11.02 11.09 18.24
C SER A 78 9.79 10.84 17.37
N VAL A 79 8.65 11.42 17.78
CA VAL A 79 7.42 11.41 16.95
C VAL A 79 7.66 12.11 15.62
N GLU A 80 8.36 13.25 15.64
CA GLU A 80 8.64 14.03 14.41
C GLU A 80 9.47 13.21 13.42
N GLU A 81 10.51 12.54 13.88
CA GLU A 81 11.37 11.68 13.06
C GLU A 81 10.57 10.49 12.49
N TYR A 82 9.79 9.81 13.33
CA TYR A 82 8.94 8.70 12.88
C TYR A 82 7.97 9.14 11.78
N LEU A 83 7.26 10.25 11.99
CA LEU A 83 6.25 10.71 11.04
C LEU A 83 6.87 11.26 9.75
N ASN A 84 8.01 11.93 9.84
CA ASN A 84 8.74 12.37 8.66
C ASN A 84 9.20 11.18 7.82
N ASN A 85 9.81 10.17 8.45
CA ASN A 85 10.24 8.95 7.77
C ASN A 85 9.05 8.18 7.18
N TYR A 86 7.92 8.09 7.91
CA TYR A 86 6.69 7.48 7.41
C TYR A 86 6.16 8.17 6.15
N ILE A 87 6.15 9.52 6.14
CA ILE A 87 5.65 10.31 5.01
C ILE A 87 6.63 10.25 3.82
N ASP A 88 7.94 10.29 4.09
CA ASP A 88 8.96 10.31 3.03
C ASP A 88 9.11 8.97 2.32
N THR A 89 8.71 7.87 2.94
CA THR A 89 8.79 6.53 2.35
C THR A 89 8.13 6.45 0.97
N VAL A 90 7.06 7.21 0.72
CA VAL A 90 6.37 7.20 -0.57
C VAL A 90 7.28 7.57 -1.75
N THR A 91 8.34 8.37 -1.51
CA THR A 91 9.28 8.81 -2.56
C THR A 91 10.50 7.90 -2.72
N ASP A 92 10.70 6.96 -1.81
CA ASP A 92 11.91 6.12 -1.72
C ASP A 92 11.62 4.61 -1.85
N LEU A 93 10.45 4.26 -2.35
CA LEU A 93 10.07 2.87 -2.59
C LEU A 93 10.95 2.23 -3.68
N SER A 94 11.37 0.98 -3.45
CA SER A 94 11.94 0.14 -4.49
C SER A 94 10.93 -0.14 -5.61
N ASP A 95 11.37 -0.60 -6.76
CA ASP A 95 10.45 -0.95 -7.86
C ASP A 95 9.48 -2.08 -7.47
N GLU A 96 9.93 -3.01 -6.65
CA GLU A 96 9.14 -4.14 -6.15
C GLU A 96 8.08 -3.66 -5.16
N ASP A 97 8.46 -2.82 -4.18
CA ASP A 97 7.52 -2.24 -3.22
C ASP A 97 6.51 -1.30 -3.91
N LEU A 98 6.98 -0.51 -4.87
CA LEU A 98 6.12 0.38 -5.65
C LEU A 98 5.10 -0.40 -6.50
N LYS A 99 5.51 -1.52 -7.10
CA LYS A 99 4.59 -2.42 -7.83
C LYS A 99 3.51 -2.96 -6.89
N LEU A 100 3.91 -3.38 -5.71
CA LEU A 100 2.99 -3.92 -4.72
C LEU A 100 2.02 -2.82 -4.22
N GLU A 101 2.53 -1.63 -3.91
CA GLU A 101 1.73 -0.47 -3.51
C GLU A 101 0.69 -0.09 -4.58
N LEU A 102 1.09 0.02 -5.85
CA LEU A 102 0.18 0.30 -6.96
C LEU A 102 -0.92 -0.75 -7.11
N THR A 103 -0.57 -2.02 -6.88
CA THR A 103 -1.56 -3.11 -6.88
C THR A 103 -2.61 -2.88 -5.80
N ILE A 104 -2.19 -2.53 -4.57
CA ILE A 104 -3.08 -2.30 -3.44
C ILE A 104 -3.95 -1.06 -3.65
N VAL A 105 -3.37 0.04 -4.15
CA VAL A 105 -4.12 1.27 -4.46
C VAL A 105 -5.22 0.99 -5.51
N ASN A 106 -4.91 0.21 -6.55
CA ASN A 106 -5.91 -0.20 -7.54
C ASN A 106 -7.05 -1.03 -6.91
N LEU A 107 -6.72 -1.96 -6.01
CA LEU A 107 -7.72 -2.76 -5.30
C LEU A 107 -8.59 -1.91 -4.36
N ARG A 108 -8.01 -0.94 -3.66
CA ARG A 108 -8.74 0.00 -2.78
C ARG A 108 -9.75 0.84 -3.54
N SER A 109 -9.49 1.17 -4.79
CA SER A 109 -10.42 1.91 -5.65
C SER A 109 -11.62 1.07 -6.12
N ASN A 110 -11.65 -0.23 -5.87
CA ASN A 110 -12.65 -1.17 -6.38
C ASN A 110 -13.04 -2.24 -5.33
N TYR A 111 -13.30 -1.84 -4.10
CA TYR A 111 -13.62 -2.78 -3.00
C TYR A 111 -14.77 -3.75 -3.28
N GLU A 112 -15.76 -3.30 -4.03
CA GLU A 112 -17.00 -4.05 -4.34
C GLU A 112 -16.77 -5.34 -5.14
N ILE A 113 -15.62 -5.47 -5.82
CA ILE A 113 -15.27 -6.66 -6.59
C ILE A 113 -14.46 -7.69 -5.79
N LEU A 114 -14.12 -7.39 -4.54
CA LEU A 114 -13.35 -8.28 -3.68
C LEU A 114 -14.29 -9.23 -2.92
N ASN A 115 -13.85 -10.47 -2.73
CA ASN A 115 -14.51 -11.34 -1.76
C ASN A 115 -14.28 -10.82 -0.33
N GLU A 116 -15.11 -11.30 0.59
CA GLU A 116 -15.10 -10.86 1.99
C GLU A 116 -13.71 -11.04 2.65
N LYS A 117 -13.05 -12.17 2.42
CA LYS A 117 -11.72 -12.50 2.96
C LYS A 117 -10.67 -11.46 2.54
N ASN A 118 -10.59 -11.14 1.25
CA ASN A 118 -9.62 -10.17 0.70
C ASN A 118 -9.97 -8.74 1.10
N TYR A 119 -11.26 -8.40 1.18
CA TYR A 119 -11.69 -7.12 1.72
C TYR A 119 -11.20 -6.90 3.15
N PHE A 120 -11.37 -7.90 4.03
CA PHE A 120 -10.88 -7.79 5.41
C PHE A 120 -9.35 -7.73 5.50
N LYS A 121 -8.60 -8.42 4.63
CA LYS A 121 -7.13 -8.27 4.58
C LYS A 121 -6.71 -6.82 4.29
N ILE A 122 -7.33 -6.16 3.31
CA ILE A 122 -7.03 -4.76 3.02
C ILE A 122 -7.38 -3.83 4.18
N LYS A 123 -8.50 -4.08 4.87
CA LYS A 123 -8.88 -3.33 6.08
C LYS A 123 -7.85 -3.51 7.21
N GLU A 124 -7.36 -4.71 7.38
CA GLU A 124 -6.35 -5.03 8.40
C GLU A 124 -5.03 -4.31 8.14
N ILE A 125 -4.60 -4.17 6.88
CA ILE A 125 -3.41 -3.40 6.49
C ILE A 125 -3.54 -1.95 6.98
N GLY A 126 -4.65 -1.29 6.70
CA GLY A 126 -4.91 0.07 7.20
C GLY A 126 -4.90 0.15 8.73
N ARG A 127 -5.44 -0.88 9.42
CA ARG A 127 -5.42 -0.96 10.88
C ARG A 127 -3.99 -1.06 11.42
N ILE A 128 -3.14 -1.85 10.80
CA ILE A 128 -1.73 -2.01 11.20
C ILE A 128 -1.00 -0.67 11.12
N LEU A 129 -1.16 0.08 10.03
CA LEU A 129 -0.56 1.40 9.86
C LEU A 129 -1.05 2.40 10.92
N ILE A 130 -2.36 2.46 11.18
CA ILE A 130 -2.93 3.33 12.21
C ILE A 130 -2.38 2.98 13.61
N LEU A 131 -2.27 1.70 13.93
CA LEU A 131 -1.75 1.26 15.23
C LEU A 131 -0.25 1.55 15.39
N GLY A 132 0.56 1.46 14.32
CA GLY A 132 1.97 1.87 14.35
C GLY A 132 2.13 3.35 14.71
N ILE A 133 1.30 4.22 14.11
CA ILE A 133 1.27 5.65 14.47
C ILE A 133 0.82 5.83 15.92
N GLU A 134 -0.26 5.16 16.34
CA GLU A 134 -0.79 5.27 17.71
C GLU A 134 0.25 4.86 18.76
N ASN A 135 0.93 3.73 18.57
CA ASN A 135 1.97 3.25 19.47
C ASN A 135 3.12 4.25 19.61
N THR A 136 3.52 4.87 18.49
CA THR A 136 4.55 5.91 18.50
C THR A 136 4.09 7.15 19.24
N LEU A 137 2.88 7.65 19.00
CA LEU A 137 2.34 8.80 19.74
C LEU A 137 2.23 8.48 21.23
N LYS A 138 1.84 7.27 21.60
CA LYS A 138 1.77 6.83 23.01
C LYS A 138 3.13 6.75 23.66
N LYS A 139 4.15 6.22 22.96
CA LYS A 139 5.54 6.13 23.45
C LYS A 139 6.10 7.51 23.83
N TYR A 140 5.73 8.54 23.09
CA TYR A 140 6.23 9.91 23.28
C TYR A 140 5.17 10.89 23.80
N LEU A 141 4.16 10.40 24.53
CA LEU A 141 2.99 11.18 24.95
C LEU A 141 3.35 12.45 25.74
N THR A 142 4.41 12.42 26.53
CA THR A 142 4.90 13.58 27.31
C THR A 142 5.48 14.70 26.46
N ASN A 143 5.80 14.43 25.19
CA ASN A 143 6.47 15.34 24.28
C ASN A 143 5.53 15.98 23.26
N ILE A 144 4.23 15.64 23.33
CA ILE A 144 3.20 16.10 22.40
C ILE A 144 1.99 16.66 23.17
N LYS A 145 1.18 17.50 22.51
CA LYS A 145 -0.03 18.06 23.14
C LYS A 145 -1.30 17.19 23.00
N VAL A 146 -1.22 16.09 22.24
CA VAL A 146 -2.34 15.15 22.06
C VAL A 146 -2.61 14.44 23.38
N GLN A 147 -3.88 14.40 23.82
CA GLN A 147 -4.28 13.67 25.01
C GLN A 147 -4.39 12.17 24.74
N GLU A 148 -4.12 11.32 25.75
CA GLU A 148 -4.15 9.86 25.61
C GLU A 148 -5.48 9.35 25.03
N LYS A 149 -6.63 9.92 25.48
CA LYS A 149 -7.96 9.56 24.98
C LYS A 149 -8.19 9.85 23.48
N ASP A 150 -7.34 10.69 22.87
CA ASP A 150 -7.47 11.14 21.49
C ASP A 150 -6.41 10.53 20.56
N LEU A 151 -5.49 9.68 21.08
CA LEU A 151 -4.41 9.08 20.29
C LEU A 151 -4.93 8.37 19.05
N ILE A 152 -5.90 7.47 19.17
CA ILE A 152 -6.45 6.72 18.03
C ILE A 152 -7.12 7.64 16.99
N ARG A 153 -7.76 8.74 17.43
CA ARG A 153 -8.37 9.71 16.52
C ARG A 153 -7.30 10.47 15.75
N CYS A 154 -6.27 10.93 16.47
CA CYS A 154 -5.11 11.60 15.88
C CYS A 154 -4.41 10.69 14.86
N SER A 155 -4.16 9.43 15.20
CA SER A 155 -3.53 8.44 14.32
C SER A 155 -4.35 8.20 13.04
N LYS A 156 -5.68 8.10 13.16
CA LYS A 156 -6.56 8.00 12.00
C LYS A 156 -6.51 9.22 11.10
N ILE A 157 -6.44 10.43 11.67
CA ILE A 157 -6.32 11.68 10.90
C ILE A 157 -4.99 11.70 10.15
N ILE A 158 -3.87 11.40 10.83
CA ILE A 158 -2.54 11.35 10.23
C ILE A 158 -2.51 10.36 9.06
N PHE A 159 -2.95 9.13 9.31
CA PHE A 159 -3.06 8.08 8.29
C PHE A 159 -3.90 8.54 7.09
N SER A 160 -5.11 9.08 7.36
CA SER A 160 -6.02 9.51 6.29
C SER A 160 -5.45 10.66 5.46
N ILE A 161 -4.82 11.66 6.08
CA ILE A 161 -4.20 12.76 5.35
C ILE A 161 -3.09 12.22 4.44
N THR A 162 -2.19 11.38 4.95
CA THR A 162 -1.09 10.83 4.17
C THR A 162 -1.59 9.99 2.99
N GLU A 163 -2.52 9.06 3.24
CA GLU A 163 -3.10 8.20 2.20
C GLU A 163 -3.84 9.01 1.12
N VAL A 164 -4.72 9.93 1.53
CA VAL A 164 -5.53 10.70 0.58
C VAL A 164 -4.66 11.57 -0.31
N PHE A 165 -3.69 12.31 0.25
CA PHE A 165 -2.81 13.15 -0.56
C PHE A 165 -1.97 12.34 -1.55
N THR A 166 -1.46 11.17 -1.14
CA THR A 166 -0.70 10.30 -2.03
C THR A 166 -1.58 9.77 -3.16
N MET A 167 -2.85 9.45 -2.85
CA MET A 167 -3.81 8.94 -3.84
C MET A 167 -4.36 10.04 -4.77
N MET A 168 -4.47 11.29 -4.34
CA MET A 168 -5.06 12.37 -5.14
C MET A 168 -4.38 12.54 -6.51
N GLU A 169 -3.07 12.33 -6.57
CA GLU A 169 -2.31 12.41 -7.82
C GLU A 169 -2.46 11.16 -8.72
N THR A 170 -3.07 10.09 -8.20
CA THR A 170 -3.19 8.80 -8.90
C THR A 170 -4.62 8.45 -9.31
N VAL A 171 -5.61 9.23 -8.84
CA VAL A 171 -7.04 8.98 -9.08
C VAL A 171 -7.68 10.18 -9.78
N ASP A 172 -8.35 9.94 -10.89
CA ASP A 172 -9.28 10.88 -11.49
C ASP A 172 -10.60 10.83 -10.70
N PHE A 173 -10.80 11.80 -9.82
CA PHE A 173 -11.98 11.86 -8.95
C PHE A 173 -13.29 12.10 -9.73
N GLU A 174 -13.25 12.80 -10.86
CA GLU A 174 -14.45 13.03 -11.67
C GLU A 174 -14.95 11.73 -12.32
N ARG A 175 -14.02 10.88 -12.71
CA ARG A 175 -14.31 9.59 -13.33
C ARG A 175 -14.30 8.41 -12.36
N ASN A 176 -13.96 8.65 -11.10
CA ASN A 176 -13.73 7.63 -10.07
C ASN A 176 -12.83 6.50 -10.60
N LYS A 177 -11.70 6.87 -11.21
CA LYS A 177 -10.85 5.93 -11.93
C LYS A 177 -9.38 6.15 -11.58
N PHE A 178 -8.73 5.04 -11.25
CA PHE A 178 -7.28 5.01 -11.10
C PHE A 178 -6.59 5.28 -12.45
N THR A 179 -5.72 6.28 -12.51
CA THR A 179 -5.12 6.77 -13.75
C THR A 179 -3.75 6.18 -14.06
N VAL A 180 -2.99 5.81 -13.03
CA VAL A 180 -1.63 5.26 -13.16
C VAL A 180 -1.70 3.83 -13.69
N LYS A 181 -0.94 3.55 -14.76
CA LYS A 181 -0.96 2.26 -15.46
C LYS A 181 0.39 1.53 -15.45
N SER A 182 1.41 2.15 -14.89
CA SER A 182 2.75 1.57 -14.81
C SER A 182 3.56 2.14 -13.66
N ILE A 183 4.60 1.40 -13.25
CA ILE A 183 5.58 1.85 -12.26
C ILE A 183 6.27 3.14 -12.74
N GLU A 184 6.57 3.26 -14.03
CA GLU A 184 7.26 4.43 -14.58
C GLU A 184 6.40 5.70 -14.51
N GLU A 185 5.08 5.59 -14.71
CA GLU A 185 4.16 6.71 -14.47
C GLU A 185 4.14 7.11 -13.00
N MET A 186 4.05 6.15 -12.09
CA MET A 186 4.07 6.43 -10.66
C MET A 186 5.37 7.08 -10.21
N LYS A 187 6.52 6.60 -10.69
CA LYS A 187 7.83 7.23 -10.40
C LYS A 187 7.87 8.70 -10.80
N LYS A 188 7.29 9.07 -11.94
CA LYS A 188 7.21 10.47 -12.36
C LYS A 188 6.39 11.31 -11.38
N ILE A 189 5.27 10.78 -10.89
CA ILE A 189 4.39 11.45 -9.92
C ILE A 189 5.11 11.62 -8.59
N ILE A 190 5.57 10.54 -7.96
CA ILE A 190 6.15 10.58 -6.61
C ILE A 190 7.46 11.35 -6.52
N ARG A 191 8.22 11.44 -7.64
CA ARG A 191 9.47 12.20 -7.72
C ARG A 191 9.28 13.63 -8.24
N SER A 192 8.04 14.07 -8.49
CA SER A 192 7.74 15.41 -8.97
C SER A 192 8.02 16.49 -7.91
N GLN A 193 8.24 17.71 -8.34
CA GLN A 193 8.37 18.85 -7.44
C GLN A 193 7.06 19.15 -6.70
N GLU A 194 5.91 18.85 -7.32
CA GLU A 194 4.60 19.04 -6.70
C GLU A 194 4.40 18.05 -5.56
N MET A 195 4.73 16.77 -5.77
CA MET A 195 4.69 15.77 -4.70
C MET A 195 5.56 16.18 -3.51
N LYS A 196 6.78 16.65 -3.75
CA LYS A 196 7.67 17.14 -2.68
C LYS A 196 7.04 18.28 -1.87
N LYS A 197 6.40 19.26 -2.52
CA LYS A 197 5.67 20.34 -1.85
C LYS A 197 4.49 19.80 -1.05
N ASN A 198 3.74 18.86 -1.60
CA ASN A 198 2.61 18.22 -0.94
C ASN A 198 3.07 17.49 0.34
N LEU A 199 4.16 16.72 0.29
CA LEU A 199 4.70 16.02 1.45
C LEU A 199 5.17 17.00 2.54
N GLU A 200 5.86 18.08 2.18
CA GLU A 200 6.25 19.13 3.12
C GLU A 200 5.03 19.83 3.75
N PHE A 201 3.99 20.07 2.97
CA PHE A 201 2.74 20.63 3.50
C PHE A 201 2.07 19.68 4.51
N ILE A 202 2.05 18.36 4.20
CA ILE A 202 1.52 17.33 5.09
C ILE A 202 2.31 17.29 6.40
N LYS A 203 3.65 17.23 6.36
CA LYS A 203 4.53 17.23 7.54
C LYS A 203 4.26 18.44 8.44
N ASN A 204 4.23 19.63 7.85
CA ASN A 204 3.96 20.86 8.58
C ASN A 204 2.55 20.90 9.19
N SER A 205 1.55 20.33 8.50
CA SER A 205 0.17 20.26 8.99
C SER A 205 0.06 19.26 10.16
N ILE A 206 0.65 18.09 10.06
CA ILE A 206 0.69 17.08 11.11
C ILE A 206 1.43 17.61 12.35
N LYS A 207 2.56 18.30 12.15
CA LYS A 207 3.30 18.94 13.25
C LYS A 207 2.42 19.89 14.05
N LYS A 208 1.59 20.71 13.42
CA LYS A 208 0.63 21.59 14.10
C LYS A 208 -0.47 20.87 14.87
N ILE A 209 -0.82 19.66 14.45
CA ILE A 209 -1.79 18.80 15.15
C ILE A 209 -1.19 18.20 16.42
N ILE A 210 0.08 17.84 16.36
CA ILE A 210 0.77 17.10 17.42
C ILE A 210 1.40 18.03 18.46
N TYR A 211 1.99 19.14 18.04
CA TYR A 211 2.68 20.15 18.85
C TYR A 211 1.92 21.47 18.90
#